data_94163770a6d831cdece27e04888295b5
#
_entry.id   94163770a6d831cdece27e04888295b5
#
_cell.length_a   1.000
_cell.length_b   1.000
_cell.length_c   1.000
_cell.angle_alpha   90.00
_cell.angle_beta   90.00
_cell.angle_gamma   90.00
#
_symmetry.space_group_name_H-M   'P 1'
#
loop_
_entity.id
_entity.type
_entity.pdbx_description
1 polymer ?
#
loop_
_entity_poly.entity_id
_entity_poly.type
_entity_poly.pdbx_seq_one_letter_code
_entity_poly.pdbx_strand_id
1 'polypeptide(L)'
;MHAKLGDSALLRPVSDVMQSQLLRCSQHEPLGIALATMQKHSVGSILVDCDDGSTGILTRTDLIERIILPRLELDCTVDKVMSHPIQSLPLESSLLDAMQAMMRWRLRHLPITSGGSIIGLVSEHDLMRQHRNRPDRLMVSIDRAQDEAALILAAQQAANIARQLHREGLGALHIAKMMSLLNDALTRRAIELIVRSEDQHGLPDKPWAWLALGSEARAEQTIVTDQDNAFVVGDESLVPRFLDIAMKVNHLLDRMGFPLCQGGVMAMHEDWCMSLERWITQAQSWLKSPNPRAILKAQIALDFRWVAGDRLLVESLEKGFSTIFAQRSADQLQSAARQSFLRTMLSDLLERGVQAVPAEWQLSLYRMIGGARTKHLCQRDIKLHGTALIVDAVRFLVLSKLSSGQWMPHGTVERLQWLERNHIMSKDEASALIEAFEALTHWRLEKQMAMLAKRSDEHMCASGNRGSDQEMPAPNHINLLALHSNQRSHFRAYVQSIAQLRERLRMDFAA
;
A
#
# COMPACT_ATOMS: atom_id res chain seq x y z
N MET A 1 -7.83 -29.14 1.03
CA MET A 1 -8.49 -28.59 2.22
C MET A 1 -8.75 -27.13 1.91
N HIS A 2 -9.97 -26.80 1.46
CA HIS A 2 -10.36 -25.41 1.17
C HIS A 2 -10.59 -24.71 2.50
N ALA A 3 -9.62 -23.95 3.00
CA ALA A 3 -9.97 -22.86 3.90
C ALA A 3 -10.80 -21.86 3.07
N LYS A 4 -12.06 -21.73 3.38
CA LYS A 4 -12.92 -20.69 2.81
C LYS A 4 -12.22 -19.34 3.04
N LEU A 5 -11.99 -18.59 1.98
CA LEU A 5 -11.44 -17.21 2.00
C LEU A 5 -12.27 -16.21 2.84
N GLY A 6 -13.15 -16.68 3.73
CA GLY A 6 -14.09 -15.88 4.49
C GLY A 6 -14.12 -16.10 5.99
N ASP A 7 -13.31 -17.00 6.55
CA ASP A 7 -13.39 -17.36 7.98
C ASP A 7 -12.41 -16.61 8.91
N SER A 8 -11.70 -15.61 8.41
CA SER A 8 -10.86 -14.79 9.31
C SER A 8 -11.75 -13.93 10.22
N ALA A 9 -11.52 -14.03 11.53
CA ALA A 9 -12.22 -13.21 12.53
C ALA A 9 -12.11 -11.70 12.24
N LEU A 10 -11.07 -11.28 11.52
CA LEU A 10 -10.85 -9.89 11.10
C LEU A 10 -11.79 -9.43 9.97
N LEU A 11 -12.36 -10.33 9.19
CA LEU A 11 -13.31 -10.00 8.11
C LEU A 11 -14.75 -9.87 8.62
N ARG A 12 -14.99 -10.11 9.91
CA ARG A 12 -16.31 -9.90 10.53
C ARG A 12 -16.64 -8.40 10.53
N PRO A 13 -17.94 -8.03 10.42
CA PRO A 13 -18.36 -6.64 10.40
C PRO A 13 -18.09 -5.94 11.75
N VAL A 14 -17.82 -4.64 11.71
CA VAL A 14 -17.60 -3.81 12.91
C VAL A 14 -18.80 -3.79 13.86
N SER A 15 -20.00 -4.06 13.32
CA SER A 15 -21.23 -4.19 14.11
C SER A 15 -21.15 -5.25 15.21
N ASP A 16 -20.31 -6.27 15.05
CA ASP A 16 -20.18 -7.38 16.01
C ASP A 16 -19.48 -6.96 17.30
N VAL A 17 -18.74 -5.86 17.28
CA VAL A 17 -17.91 -5.39 18.40
C VAL A 17 -18.16 -3.93 18.80
N MET A 18 -18.84 -3.15 17.95
CA MET A 18 -19.09 -1.74 18.23
C MET A 18 -19.97 -1.55 19.47
N GLN A 19 -19.70 -0.49 20.19
CA GLN A 19 -20.54 -0.01 21.28
C GLN A 19 -21.60 0.91 20.69
N SER A 20 -22.89 0.57 20.90
CA SER A 20 -24.03 1.36 20.40
C SER A 20 -24.54 2.39 21.41
N GLN A 21 -24.18 2.26 22.70
CA GLN A 21 -24.50 3.27 23.72
C GLN A 21 -23.45 4.37 23.67
N LEU A 22 -23.78 5.45 22.97
CA LEU A 22 -22.88 6.57 22.76
C LEU A 22 -23.16 7.67 23.79
N LEU A 23 -22.14 8.09 24.53
CA LEU A 23 -22.21 9.29 25.35
C LEU A 23 -21.98 10.51 24.47
N ARG A 24 -22.79 11.55 24.69
CA ARG A 24 -22.75 12.80 23.93
C ARG A 24 -22.79 14.01 24.88
N CYS A 25 -22.18 15.10 24.46
CA CYS A 25 -22.27 16.39 25.10
C CYS A 25 -22.38 17.50 24.03
N SER A 26 -22.77 18.70 24.44
CA SER A 26 -22.77 19.87 23.55
C SER A 26 -21.35 20.43 23.40
N GLN A 27 -21.04 21.02 22.26
CA GLN A 27 -19.78 21.75 22.05
C GLN A 27 -19.57 22.90 23.06
N HIS A 28 -20.66 23.48 23.56
CA HIS A 28 -20.66 24.57 24.53
C HIS A 28 -20.60 24.10 25.98
N GLU A 29 -20.63 22.80 26.23
CA GLU A 29 -20.54 22.26 27.57
C GLU A 29 -19.17 22.57 28.19
N PRO A 30 -19.14 22.99 29.49
CA PRO A 30 -17.87 23.15 30.20
C PRO A 30 -17.08 21.84 30.21
N LEU A 31 -15.80 21.92 29.89
CA LEU A 31 -14.90 20.77 29.81
C LEU A 31 -14.93 19.92 31.10
N GLY A 32 -14.96 20.55 32.28
CA GLY A 32 -15.02 19.83 33.54
C GLY A 32 -16.25 18.92 33.66
N ILE A 33 -17.42 19.31 33.13
CA ILE A 33 -18.64 18.50 33.10
C ILE A 33 -18.51 17.31 32.17
N ALA A 34 -18.00 17.54 30.96
CA ALA A 34 -17.76 16.46 30.01
C ALA A 34 -16.78 15.41 30.55
N LEU A 35 -15.71 15.84 31.24
CA LEU A 35 -14.74 14.95 31.90
C LEU A 35 -15.36 14.17 33.08
N ALA A 36 -16.18 14.82 33.88
CA ALA A 36 -16.91 14.16 34.99
C ALA A 36 -17.87 13.09 34.42
N THR A 37 -18.53 13.38 33.31
CA THR A 37 -19.40 12.44 32.62
C THR A 37 -18.60 11.22 32.06
N MET A 38 -17.44 11.44 31.43
CA MET A 38 -16.56 10.36 30.98
C MET A 38 -16.08 9.49 32.14
N GLN A 39 -15.72 10.11 33.31
CA GLN A 39 -15.28 9.39 34.47
C GLN A 39 -16.42 8.58 35.09
N LYS A 40 -17.61 9.17 35.28
CA LYS A 40 -18.80 8.51 35.84
C LYS A 40 -19.18 7.26 35.05
N HIS A 41 -19.09 7.31 33.73
CA HIS A 41 -19.43 6.18 32.86
C HIS A 41 -18.24 5.29 32.49
N SER A 42 -17.04 5.59 33.04
CA SER A 42 -15.80 4.83 32.79
C SER A 42 -15.44 4.67 31.32
N VAL A 43 -15.73 5.69 30.49
CA VAL A 43 -15.43 5.69 29.05
C VAL A 43 -14.14 6.44 28.71
N GLY A 44 -13.53 6.09 27.57
CA GLY A 44 -12.32 6.71 27.06
C GLY A 44 -12.55 7.90 26.12
N SER A 45 -13.81 8.12 25.71
CA SER A 45 -14.19 9.18 24.77
C SER A 45 -15.65 9.56 24.93
N ILE A 46 -16.01 10.78 24.50
CA ILE A 46 -17.37 11.30 24.41
C ILE A 46 -17.54 12.00 23.05
N LEU A 47 -18.68 11.82 22.41
CA LEU A 47 -19.02 12.53 21.17
C LEU A 47 -19.52 13.93 21.51
N VAL A 48 -19.22 14.87 20.62
CA VAL A 48 -19.56 16.30 20.81
C VAL A 48 -20.46 16.73 19.68
N ASP A 49 -21.67 17.14 20.00
CA ASP A 49 -22.65 17.67 19.05
C ASP A 49 -22.37 19.15 18.77
N CYS A 50 -22.16 19.49 17.50
CA CYS A 50 -21.88 20.85 17.03
C CYS A 50 -23.14 21.53 16.51
N ASP A 51 -23.21 22.87 16.58
CA ASP A 51 -24.36 23.67 16.14
C ASP A 51 -24.63 23.55 14.64
N ASP A 52 -23.62 23.24 13.83
CA ASP A 52 -23.73 23.02 12.40
C ASP A 52 -24.25 21.62 12.03
N GLY A 53 -24.62 20.81 13.03
CA GLY A 53 -25.08 19.43 12.85
C GLY A 53 -23.96 18.42 12.65
N SER A 54 -22.70 18.85 12.65
CA SER A 54 -21.55 17.94 12.62
C SER A 54 -21.28 17.36 14.02
N THR A 55 -20.40 16.38 14.10
CA THR A 55 -20.01 15.75 15.38
C THR A 55 -18.50 15.78 15.54
N GLY A 56 -18.04 16.20 16.71
CA GLY A 56 -16.68 16.09 17.20
C GLY A 56 -16.50 14.91 18.15
N ILE A 57 -15.28 14.69 18.62
CA ILE A 57 -14.94 13.70 19.65
C ILE A 57 -13.92 14.27 20.63
N LEU A 58 -14.13 14.03 21.91
CA LEU A 58 -13.16 14.30 22.97
C LEU A 58 -12.66 12.97 23.54
N THR A 59 -11.34 12.77 23.58
CA THR A 59 -10.71 11.54 24.04
C THR A 59 -9.73 11.80 25.19
N ARG A 60 -9.28 10.73 25.88
CA ARG A 60 -8.21 10.84 26.90
C ARG A 60 -6.89 11.38 26.33
N THR A 61 -6.62 11.19 25.06
CA THR A 61 -5.41 11.72 24.43
C THR A 61 -5.49 13.25 24.32
N ASP A 62 -6.65 13.77 23.93
CA ASP A 62 -6.88 15.22 23.87
C ASP A 62 -6.68 15.90 25.24
N LEU A 63 -7.00 15.20 26.35
CA LEU A 63 -6.78 15.73 27.70
C LEU A 63 -5.30 16.03 27.97
N ILE A 64 -4.41 15.14 27.53
CA ILE A 64 -2.97 15.31 27.77
C ILE A 64 -2.42 16.39 26.84
N GLU A 65 -2.70 16.29 25.54
CA GLU A 65 -2.08 17.12 24.51
C GLU A 65 -2.64 18.53 24.45
N ARG A 66 -3.95 18.69 24.68
CA ARG A 66 -4.65 19.96 24.47
C ARG A 66 -5.09 20.66 25.76
N ILE A 67 -5.01 20.00 26.90
CA ILE A 67 -5.43 20.56 28.18
C ILE A 67 -4.26 20.60 29.16
N ILE A 68 -3.65 19.45 29.49
CA ILE A 68 -2.64 19.37 30.56
C ILE A 68 -1.34 20.07 30.11
N LEU A 69 -0.82 19.77 28.91
CA LEU A 69 0.42 20.36 28.42
C LEU A 69 0.31 21.87 28.17
N PRO A 70 -0.80 22.40 27.55
CA PRO A 70 -0.99 23.83 27.41
C PRO A 70 -1.47 24.54 28.69
N ARG A 71 -1.82 23.79 29.75
CA ARG A 71 -2.38 24.30 31.04
C ARG A 71 -3.69 25.04 30.84
N LEU A 72 -4.60 24.48 30.05
CA LEU A 72 -5.91 25.04 29.80
C LEU A 72 -6.79 24.88 31.07
N GLU A 73 -7.60 25.90 31.38
CA GLU A 73 -8.55 25.83 32.51
C GLU A 73 -9.76 24.96 32.17
N LEU A 74 -10.30 24.23 33.14
CA LEU A 74 -11.43 23.31 32.94
C LEU A 74 -12.79 24.02 32.73
N ASP A 75 -12.82 25.34 32.86
CA ASP A 75 -14.00 26.16 32.58
C ASP A 75 -14.18 26.46 31.08
N CYS A 76 -13.19 26.14 30.25
CA CYS A 76 -13.33 26.30 28.83
C CYS A 76 -14.37 25.32 28.25
N THR A 77 -14.93 25.66 27.11
CA THR A 77 -15.91 24.84 26.41
C THR A 77 -15.22 23.71 25.63
N VAL A 78 -15.93 22.58 25.43
CA VAL A 78 -15.41 21.35 24.79
C VAL A 78 -14.95 21.60 23.36
N ASP A 79 -15.56 22.53 22.61
CA ASP A 79 -15.20 22.87 21.24
C ASP A 79 -13.72 23.29 21.07
N LYS A 80 -13.11 23.86 22.11
CA LYS A 80 -11.71 24.31 22.08
C LYS A 80 -10.70 23.15 22.12
N VAL A 81 -11.13 21.97 22.57
CA VAL A 81 -10.24 20.84 22.84
C VAL A 81 -10.62 19.56 22.10
N MET A 82 -11.85 19.47 21.58
CA MET A 82 -12.30 18.31 20.80
C MET A 82 -11.52 18.15 19.48
N SER A 83 -11.50 16.93 18.96
CA SER A 83 -11.08 16.65 17.60
C SER A 83 -12.28 16.80 16.66
N HIS A 84 -12.15 17.69 15.65
CA HIS A 84 -13.17 17.98 14.64
C HIS A 84 -12.48 18.46 13.33
N PRO A 85 -12.91 18.04 12.13
CA PRO A 85 -13.89 16.98 11.87
C PRO A 85 -13.36 15.58 12.28
N ILE A 86 -14.26 14.66 12.60
CA ILE A 86 -13.89 13.31 12.99
C ILE A 86 -13.75 12.38 11.79
N GLN A 87 -12.82 11.43 11.91
CA GLN A 87 -12.71 10.30 10.99
C GLN A 87 -13.65 9.19 11.44
N SER A 88 -14.37 8.57 10.50
CA SER A 88 -15.33 7.51 10.79
C SER A 88 -15.31 6.43 9.71
N LEU A 89 -15.87 5.25 10.01
CA LEU A 89 -16.08 4.17 9.04
C LEU A 89 -17.56 3.85 8.86
N PRO A 90 -17.98 3.39 7.67
CA PRO A 90 -19.31 2.84 7.44
C PRO A 90 -19.57 1.57 8.26
N LEU A 91 -20.86 1.30 8.58
CA LEU A 91 -21.32 0.12 9.32
C LEU A 91 -20.91 -1.21 8.66
N GLU A 92 -20.82 -1.20 7.34
CA GLU A 92 -20.47 -2.38 6.52
C GLU A 92 -18.99 -2.72 6.55
N SER A 93 -18.17 -1.88 7.18
CA SER A 93 -16.72 -2.10 7.29
C SER A 93 -16.41 -3.33 8.15
N SER A 94 -15.31 -4.00 7.83
CA SER A 94 -14.79 -5.12 8.61
C SER A 94 -13.96 -4.66 9.83
N LEU A 95 -13.71 -5.58 10.77
CA LEU A 95 -12.76 -5.34 11.88
C LEU A 95 -11.35 -5.02 11.36
N LEU A 96 -10.97 -5.59 10.22
CA LEU A 96 -9.72 -5.30 9.56
C LEU A 96 -9.67 -3.84 9.07
N ASP A 97 -10.75 -3.35 8.43
CA ASP A 97 -10.84 -1.96 7.99
C ASP A 97 -10.73 -1.01 9.18
N ALA A 98 -11.39 -1.34 10.30
CA ALA A 98 -11.28 -0.57 11.54
C ALA A 98 -9.85 -0.54 12.08
N MET A 99 -9.17 -1.68 12.11
CA MET A 99 -7.78 -1.76 12.55
C MET A 99 -6.85 -0.98 11.64
N GLN A 100 -6.99 -1.08 10.32
CA GLN A 100 -6.21 -0.30 9.34
C GLN A 100 -6.47 1.20 9.47
N ALA A 101 -7.73 1.61 9.67
CA ALA A 101 -8.10 3.01 9.88
C ALA A 101 -7.47 3.57 11.17
N MET A 102 -7.55 2.83 12.29
CA MET A 102 -6.92 3.22 13.54
C MET A 102 -5.40 3.37 13.39
N MET A 103 -4.73 2.45 12.69
CA MET A 103 -3.29 2.53 12.40
C MET A 103 -2.96 3.74 11.52
N ARG A 104 -3.71 3.94 10.44
CA ARG A 104 -3.50 5.04 9.47
C ARG A 104 -3.67 6.41 10.11
N TRP A 105 -4.74 6.58 10.89
CA TRP A 105 -5.11 7.86 11.50
C TRP A 105 -4.59 8.02 12.93
N ARG A 106 -3.88 7.00 13.47
CA ARG A 106 -3.37 6.97 14.86
C ARG A 106 -4.46 7.17 15.90
N LEU A 107 -5.65 6.61 15.65
CA LEU A 107 -6.81 6.72 16.51
C LEU A 107 -6.96 5.48 17.40
N ARG A 108 -7.47 5.68 18.62
CA ARG A 108 -7.84 4.59 19.54
C ARG A 108 -9.34 4.40 19.67
N HIS A 109 -10.11 5.32 19.11
CA HIS A 109 -11.57 5.31 19.08
C HIS A 109 -12.01 5.70 17.69
N LEU A 110 -12.85 4.89 17.08
CA LEU A 110 -13.29 5.04 15.72
C LEU A 110 -14.80 5.05 15.63
N PRO A 111 -15.44 6.19 15.36
CA PRO A 111 -16.87 6.28 15.13
C PRO A 111 -17.32 5.48 13.92
N ILE A 112 -18.48 4.83 14.03
CA ILE A 112 -19.13 4.06 12.97
C ILE A 112 -20.38 4.80 12.53
N THR A 113 -20.53 4.94 11.21
CA THR A 113 -21.62 5.70 10.59
C THR A 113 -22.56 4.80 9.79
N SER A 114 -23.84 5.18 9.78
CA SER A 114 -24.84 4.65 8.86
C SER A 114 -25.79 5.78 8.47
N GLY A 115 -26.05 5.93 7.17
CA GLY A 115 -26.91 7.01 6.65
C GLY A 115 -26.45 8.43 7.03
N GLY A 116 -25.13 8.65 7.20
CA GLY A 116 -24.55 9.94 7.59
C GLY A 116 -24.58 10.24 9.09
N SER A 117 -25.18 9.37 9.92
CA SER A 117 -25.23 9.52 11.38
C SER A 117 -24.26 8.57 12.08
N ILE A 118 -23.68 9.00 13.21
CA ILE A 118 -22.84 8.12 14.05
C ILE A 118 -23.75 7.24 14.89
N ILE A 119 -23.66 5.92 14.68
CA ILE A 119 -24.48 4.89 15.31
C ILE A 119 -23.72 4.02 16.30
N GLY A 120 -22.40 4.08 16.29
CA GLY A 120 -21.54 3.25 17.13
C GLY A 120 -20.14 3.81 17.27
N LEU A 121 -19.38 3.23 18.19
CA LEU A 121 -17.97 3.49 18.42
C LEU A 121 -17.24 2.17 18.56
N VAL A 122 -16.13 2.01 17.88
CA VAL A 122 -15.19 0.90 18.06
C VAL A 122 -13.95 1.45 18.73
N SER A 123 -13.52 0.84 19.83
CA SER A 123 -12.25 1.18 20.48
C SER A 123 -11.16 0.16 20.13
N GLU A 124 -9.90 0.58 20.30
CA GLU A 124 -8.74 -0.32 20.20
C GLU A 124 -8.94 -1.56 21.10
N HIS A 125 -9.55 -1.39 22.28
CA HIS A 125 -9.82 -2.48 23.23
C HIS A 125 -10.83 -3.50 22.68
N ASP A 126 -11.85 -3.05 21.95
CA ASP A 126 -12.88 -3.93 21.37
C ASP A 126 -12.28 -4.81 20.28
N LEU A 127 -11.38 -4.25 19.46
CA LEU A 127 -10.61 -5.02 18.47
C LEU A 127 -9.63 -6.01 19.12
N MET A 128 -9.06 -5.67 20.27
CA MET A 128 -8.08 -6.49 20.99
C MET A 128 -8.62 -7.76 21.61
N ARG A 129 -9.89 -7.79 21.95
CA ARG A 129 -10.52 -8.98 22.54
C ARG A 129 -10.53 -10.17 21.58
N GLN A 130 -10.35 -9.93 20.29
CA GLN A 130 -10.46 -10.92 19.22
C GLN A 130 -9.10 -11.52 18.77
N HIS A 131 -7.94 -10.87 19.05
CA HIS A 131 -6.65 -11.29 18.49
C HIS A 131 -5.47 -11.28 19.46
N ARG A 132 -4.66 -12.35 19.45
CA ARG A 132 -3.42 -12.51 20.25
C ARG A 132 -2.25 -11.69 19.71
N ASN A 133 -2.13 -11.48 18.39
CA ASN A 133 -1.07 -10.70 17.76
C ASN A 133 -1.57 -9.33 17.34
N ARG A 134 -0.83 -8.31 17.71
CA ARG A 134 -1.25 -6.92 17.80
C ARG A 134 -0.39 -6.02 16.91
N PRO A 135 -0.77 -5.81 15.62
CA PRO A 135 -0.11 -4.84 14.76
C PRO A 135 -0.07 -3.41 15.37
N ASP A 136 -1.08 -3.04 16.15
CA ASP A 136 -1.15 -1.77 16.88
C ASP A 136 -0.04 -1.62 17.92
N ARG A 137 0.28 -2.68 18.68
CA ARG A 137 1.43 -2.66 19.61
C ARG A 137 2.76 -2.51 18.89
N LEU A 138 2.87 -3.15 17.74
CA LEU A 138 4.06 -3.01 16.92
C LEU A 138 4.23 -1.58 16.43
N MET A 139 3.14 -0.89 16.02
CA MET A 139 3.18 0.53 15.68
C MET A 139 3.74 1.38 16.82
N VAL A 140 3.24 1.16 18.06
CA VAL A 140 3.77 1.85 19.25
C VAL A 140 5.25 1.52 19.52
N SER A 141 5.66 0.27 19.28
CA SER A 141 7.07 -0.15 19.41
C SER A 141 7.96 0.55 18.39
N ILE A 142 7.50 0.66 17.14
CA ILE A 142 8.19 1.38 16.07
C ILE A 142 8.35 2.86 16.44
N ASP A 143 7.28 3.53 16.84
CA ASP A 143 7.30 4.96 17.21
C ASP A 143 8.25 5.24 18.40
N ARG A 144 8.40 4.27 19.31
CA ARG A 144 9.27 4.37 20.49
C ARG A 144 10.71 3.88 20.26
N ALA A 145 11.04 3.30 19.14
CA ALA A 145 12.39 2.83 18.85
C ALA A 145 13.40 3.98 18.96
N GLN A 146 14.45 3.83 19.77
CA GLN A 146 15.45 4.88 20.01
C GLN A 146 16.71 4.69 19.18
N ASP A 147 16.90 3.52 18.60
CA ASP A 147 18.07 3.15 17.81
C ASP A 147 17.74 2.18 16.67
N GLU A 148 18.71 1.93 15.83
CA GLU A 148 18.59 1.03 14.67
C GLU A 148 18.28 -0.42 15.09
N ALA A 149 18.84 -0.90 16.20
CA ALA A 149 18.64 -2.27 16.65
C ALA A 149 17.17 -2.53 17.03
N ALA A 150 16.55 -1.57 17.70
CA ALA A 150 15.11 -1.62 18.03
C ALA A 150 14.24 -1.63 16.77
N LEU A 151 14.60 -0.86 15.72
CA LEU A 151 13.88 -0.86 14.45
C LEU A 151 14.04 -2.18 13.68
N ILE A 152 15.24 -2.75 13.64
CA ILE A 152 15.49 -4.05 13.01
C ILE A 152 14.64 -5.14 13.70
N LEU A 153 14.58 -5.13 15.02
CA LEU A 153 13.73 -6.06 15.77
C LEU A 153 12.24 -5.85 15.45
N ALA A 154 11.78 -4.62 15.35
CA ALA A 154 10.41 -4.31 14.99
C ALA A 154 10.06 -4.78 13.56
N ALA A 155 10.96 -4.62 12.59
CA ALA A 155 10.77 -5.11 11.23
C ALA A 155 10.66 -6.65 11.19
N GLN A 156 11.47 -7.37 11.97
CA GLN A 156 11.34 -8.82 12.12
C GLN A 156 10.00 -9.24 12.72
N GLN A 157 9.48 -8.47 13.69
CA GLN A 157 8.16 -8.72 14.28
C GLN A 157 7.05 -8.47 13.25
N ALA A 158 7.16 -7.45 12.38
CA ALA A 158 6.21 -7.20 11.29
C ALA A 158 6.12 -8.41 10.35
N ALA A 159 7.26 -8.98 9.94
CA ALA A 159 7.28 -10.19 9.12
C ALA A 159 6.64 -11.40 9.81
N ASN A 160 6.77 -11.52 11.13
CA ASN A 160 6.09 -12.56 11.91
C ASN A 160 4.57 -12.39 11.94
N ILE A 161 4.09 -11.16 12.10
CA ILE A 161 2.66 -10.82 12.05
C ILE A 161 2.09 -11.20 10.69
N ALA A 162 2.73 -10.83 9.58
CA ALA A 162 2.29 -11.19 8.25
C ALA A 162 2.15 -12.72 8.07
N ARG A 163 3.14 -13.49 8.55
CA ARG A 163 3.09 -14.96 8.51
C ARG A 163 1.91 -15.52 9.31
N GLN A 164 1.59 -14.93 10.44
CA GLN A 164 0.47 -15.37 11.25
C GLN A 164 -0.86 -15.02 10.60
N LEU A 165 -1.05 -13.79 10.13
CA LEU A 165 -2.27 -13.37 9.43
C LEU A 165 -2.56 -14.27 8.21
N HIS A 166 -1.51 -14.68 7.50
CA HIS A 166 -1.64 -15.65 6.41
C HIS A 166 -2.12 -17.02 6.88
N ARG A 167 -1.57 -17.55 8.01
CA ARG A 167 -2.02 -18.82 8.60
C ARG A 167 -3.46 -18.75 9.10
N GLU A 168 -3.92 -17.60 9.52
CA GLU A 168 -5.30 -17.31 9.94
C GLU A 168 -6.25 -17.14 8.74
N GLY A 169 -5.76 -17.29 7.49
CA GLY A 169 -6.56 -17.25 6.28
C GLY A 169 -6.87 -15.84 5.75
N LEU A 170 -6.17 -14.80 6.23
CA LEU A 170 -6.34 -13.47 5.71
C LEU A 170 -5.85 -13.39 4.25
N GLY A 171 -6.65 -12.73 3.38
CA GLY A 171 -6.33 -12.57 1.96
C GLY A 171 -5.04 -11.76 1.73
N ALA A 172 -4.31 -12.09 0.67
CA ALA A 172 -2.98 -11.52 0.38
C ALA A 172 -2.98 -9.99 0.25
N LEU A 173 -4.00 -9.40 -0.38
CA LEU A 173 -4.10 -7.93 -0.51
C LEU A 173 -4.35 -7.24 0.84
N HIS A 174 -5.09 -7.88 1.74
CA HIS A 174 -5.29 -7.36 3.09
C HIS A 174 -3.97 -7.39 3.89
N ILE A 175 -3.21 -8.49 3.78
CA ILE A 175 -1.87 -8.59 4.38
C ILE A 175 -0.94 -7.51 3.78
N ALA A 176 -0.96 -7.33 2.45
CA ALA A 176 -0.14 -6.32 1.78
C ALA A 176 -0.47 -4.89 2.27
N LYS A 177 -1.76 -4.54 2.39
CA LYS A 177 -2.20 -3.24 2.93
C LYS A 177 -1.73 -3.05 4.38
N MET A 178 -1.85 -4.08 5.23
CA MET A 178 -1.37 -4.03 6.61
C MET A 178 0.15 -3.85 6.67
N MET A 179 0.88 -4.63 5.87
CA MET A 179 2.34 -4.52 5.80
C MET A 179 2.79 -3.16 5.29
N SER A 180 2.11 -2.57 4.31
CA SER A 180 2.39 -1.22 3.82
C SER A 180 2.31 -0.17 4.94
N LEU A 181 1.30 -0.25 5.83
CA LEU A 181 1.19 0.65 6.98
C LEU A 181 2.36 0.49 7.97
N LEU A 182 2.78 -0.74 8.24
CA LEU A 182 3.92 -1.03 9.10
C LEU A 182 5.23 -0.56 8.47
N ASN A 183 5.42 -0.81 7.17
CA ASN A 183 6.61 -0.39 6.41
C ASN A 183 6.72 1.14 6.37
N ASP A 184 5.60 1.84 6.17
CA ASP A 184 5.56 3.31 6.24
C ASP A 184 6.00 3.83 7.61
N ALA A 185 5.54 3.19 8.69
CA ALA A 185 5.93 3.59 10.04
C ALA A 185 7.42 3.31 10.30
N LEU A 186 7.92 2.15 9.88
CA LEU A 186 9.33 1.80 9.96
C LEU A 186 10.20 2.79 9.17
N THR A 187 9.80 3.13 7.95
CA THR A 187 10.52 4.09 7.09
C THR A 187 10.53 5.49 7.71
N ARG A 188 9.37 6.00 8.21
CA ARG A 188 9.31 7.28 8.91
C ARG A 188 10.26 7.31 10.10
N ARG A 189 10.24 6.25 10.90
CA ARG A 189 11.10 6.19 12.10
C ARG A 189 12.58 6.07 11.73
N ALA A 190 12.93 5.34 10.68
CA ALA A 190 14.30 5.28 10.15
C ALA A 190 14.79 6.66 9.73
N ILE A 191 13.98 7.42 8.98
CA ILE A 191 14.30 8.81 8.60
C ILE A 191 14.52 9.67 9.84
N GLU A 192 13.61 9.62 10.81
CA GLU A 192 13.74 10.40 12.07
C GLU A 192 15.02 10.08 12.85
N LEU A 193 15.41 8.80 12.94
CA LEU A 193 16.64 8.41 13.64
C LEU A 193 17.89 8.89 12.91
N ILE A 194 17.94 8.74 11.58
CA ILE A 194 19.06 9.22 10.76
C ILE A 194 19.17 10.74 10.88
N VAL A 195 18.07 11.46 10.75
CA VAL A 195 18.06 12.93 10.86
C VAL A 195 18.53 13.40 12.24
N ARG A 196 18.09 12.75 13.32
CA ARG A 196 18.54 13.08 14.69
C ARG A 196 20.02 12.82 14.90
N SER A 197 20.60 11.82 14.25
CA SER A 197 22.04 11.54 14.37
C SER A 197 22.91 12.56 13.63
N GLU A 198 22.33 13.32 12.70
CA GLU A 198 22.99 14.39 11.92
C GLU A 198 22.99 15.77 12.64
N ASP A 199 22.65 15.80 13.92
CA ASP A 199 22.20 16.94 14.72
C ASP A 199 23.13 18.17 14.83
N GLN A 200 24.32 18.17 14.22
CA GLN A 200 25.14 19.39 14.16
C GLN A 200 24.60 20.43 13.15
N HIS A 201 23.72 20.06 12.22
CA HIS A 201 23.21 20.94 11.16
C HIS A 201 21.69 20.89 10.94
N GLY A 202 20.91 20.06 11.68
CA GLY A 202 19.45 19.90 11.51
C GLY A 202 19.01 19.56 10.06
N LEU A 203 17.76 19.20 9.84
CA LEU A 203 17.20 19.26 8.49
C LEU A 203 17.12 20.72 8.05
N PRO A 204 17.40 21.01 6.76
CA PRO A 204 17.15 22.33 6.22
C PRO A 204 15.70 22.75 6.48
N ASP A 205 15.49 24.03 6.82
CA ASP A 205 14.15 24.63 6.98
C ASP A 205 13.45 24.83 5.61
N LYS A 206 13.42 23.78 4.82
CA LYS A 206 12.82 23.73 3.49
C LYS A 206 11.99 22.45 3.36
N PRO A 207 10.84 22.51 2.65
CA PRO A 207 9.98 21.35 2.53
C PRO A 207 10.69 20.20 1.79
N TRP A 208 10.44 19.00 2.26
CA TRP A 208 10.89 17.76 1.64
C TRP A 208 9.83 16.67 1.84
N ALA A 209 9.79 15.68 0.97
CA ALA A 209 8.92 14.53 1.13
C ALA A 209 9.60 13.24 0.67
N TRP A 210 9.43 12.17 1.44
CA TRP A 210 9.76 10.80 1.06
C TRP A 210 8.54 10.13 0.43
N LEU A 211 8.75 9.52 -0.73
CA LEU A 211 7.74 8.81 -1.49
C LEU A 211 8.05 7.31 -1.53
N ALA A 212 7.03 6.49 -1.34
CA ALA A 212 7.02 5.12 -1.81
C ALA A 212 6.70 5.10 -3.30
N LEU A 213 7.29 4.18 -4.06
CA LEU A 213 7.07 4.02 -5.49
C LEU A 213 6.56 2.61 -5.83
N GLY A 214 6.08 2.43 -7.05
CA GLY A 214 5.72 1.13 -7.60
C GLY A 214 4.72 0.33 -6.74
N SER A 215 5.02 -0.92 -6.45
CA SER A 215 4.13 -1.79 -5.67
C SER A 215 3.97 -1.34 -4.21
N GLU A 216 4.96 -0.66 -3.64
CA GLU A 216 4.88 -0.08 -2.30
C GLU A 216 3.89 1.08 -2.25
N ALA A 217 3.95 1.96 -3.23
CA ALA A 217 2.99 3.06 -3.36
C ALA A 217 1.55 2.55 -3.51
N ARG A 218 1.35 1.44 -4.23
CA ARG A 218 0.03 0.84 -4.42
C ARG A 218 -0.45 0.01 -3.22
N ALA A 219 0.37 -0.13 -2.16
CA ALA A 219 0.10 -1.00 -1.01
C ALA A 219 -0.19 -2.46 -1.40
N GLU A 220 0.53 -2.97 -2.40
CA GLU A 220 0.37 -4.30 -3.01
C GLU A 220 1.63 -5.16 -2.88
N GLN A 221 2.60 -4.71 -2.07
CA GLN A 221 3.82 -5.48 -1.83
C GLN A 221 3.51 -6.77 -1.08
N THR A 222 4.15 -7.84 -1.53
CA THR A 222 4.23 -9.09 -0.77
C THR A 222 5.41 -9.03 0.20
N ILE A 223 5.66 -10.08 0.98
CA ILE A 223 6.65 -10.03 2.09
C ILE A 223 8.09 -9.93 1.59
N VAL A 224 8.41 -10.58 0.46
CA VAL A 224 9.74 -10.49 -0.14
C VAL A 224 9.68 -9.48 -1.26
N THR A 225 10.12 -8.27 -0.96
CA THR A 225 10.12 -7.14 -1.89
C THR A 225 11.34 -6.28 -1.64
N ASP A 226 11.89 -5.70 -2.69
CA ASP A 226 12.94 -4.70 -2.66
C ASP A 226 12.38 -3.30 -2.38
N GLN A 227 13.27 -2.36 -2.15
CA GLN A 227 12.92 -0.97 -1.91
C GLN A 227 12.63 -0.27 -3.22
N ASP A 228 11.51 0.47 -3.28
CA ASP A 228 11.20 1.40 -4.35
C ASP A 228 10.78 2.74 -3.73
N ASN A 229 11.68 3.73 -3.73
CA ASN A 229 11.43 5.00 -3.05
C ASN A 229 12.10 6.21 -3.72
N ALA A 230 11.64 7.41 -3.36
CA ALA A 230 12.17 8.65 -3.88
C ALA A 230 12.10 9.80 -2.86
N PHE A 231 12.90 10.84 -3.08
CA PHE A 231 12.75 12.15 -2.44
C PHE A 231 12.22 13.20 -3.41
N VAL A 232 11.33 14.04 -2.89
CA VAL A 232 11.00 15.34 -3.47
C VAL A 232 11.52 16.40 -2.52
N VAL A 233 12.32 17.34 -3.03
CA VAL A 233 12.94 18.40 -2.24
C VAL A 233 12.44 19.76 -2.74
N GLY A 234 12.20 20.69 -1.82
CA GLY A 234 11.69 22.02 -2.18
C GLY A 234 12.74 22.95 -2.79
N ASP A 235 14.04 22.60 -2.71
CA ASP A 235 15.14 23.43 -3.20
C ASP A 235 16.25 22.53 -3.80
N GLU A 236 16.61 22.77 -5.06
CA GLU A 236 17.61 21.97 -5.80
C GLU A 236 18.99 21.99 -5.11
N SER A 237 19.37 23.10 -4.47
CA SER A 237 20.65 23.23 -3.77
C SER A 237 20.81 22.23 -2.61
N LEU A 238 19.72 21.69 -2.10
CA LEU A 238 19.70 20.73 -0.99
C LEU A 238 19.75 19.27 -1.43
N VAL A 239 19.60 18.99 -2.73
CA VAL A 239 19.62 17.61 -3.26
C VAL A 239 20.84 16.81 -2.82
N PRO A 240 22.10 17.35 -2.85
CA PRO A 240 23.27 16.59 -2.40
C PRO A 240 23.17 16.13 -0.95
N ARG A 241 22.60 16.96 -0.08
CA ARG A 241 22.39 16.61 1.34
C ARG A 241 21.32 15.54 1.52
N PHE A 242 20.22 15.63 0.77
CA PHE A 242 19.17 14.62 0.82
C PHE A 242 19.60 13.28 0.21
N LEU A 243 20.53 13.27 -0.75
CA LEU A 243 21.17 12.06 -1.25
C LEU A 243 21.98 11.35 -0.15
N ASP A 244 22.74 12.08 0.67
CA ASP A 244 23.48 11.50 1.80
C ASP A 244 22.53 10.89 2.85
N ILE A 245 21.47 11.64 3.22
CA ILE A 245 20.42 11.13 4.12
C ILE A 245 19.76 9.89 3.52
N ALA A 246 19.38 9.93 2.24
CA ALA A 246 18.75 8.82 1.55
C ALA A 246 19.63 7.56 1.55
N MET A 247 20.93 7.72 1.32
CA MET A 247 21.91 6.62 1.37
C MET A 247 21.88 5.93 2.74
N LYS A 248 21.92 6.69 3.84
CA LYS A 248 21.88 6.16 5.20
C LYS A 248 20.55 5.48 5.49
N VAL A 249 19.42 6.08 5.06
CA VAL A 249 18.07 5.50 5.23
C VAL A 249 17.93 4.21 4.44
N ASN A 250 18.31 4.17 3.14
CA ASN A 250 18.20 2.98 2.31
C ASN A 250 19.07 1.84 2.86
N HIS A 251 20.27 2.12 3.37
CA HIS A 251 21.09 1.09 4.02
C HIS A 251 20.49 0.62 5.36
N LEU A 252 19.85 1.48 6.13
CA LEU A 252 19.14 1.06 7.34
C LEU A 252 17.96 0.16 6.98
N LEU A 253 17.17 0.54 5.98
CA LEU A 253 16.07 -0.29 5.46
C LEU A 253 16.56 -1.67 4.97
N ASP A 254 17.72 -1.73 4.31
CA ASP A 254 18.34 -3.01 3.89
C ASP A 254 18.65 -3.90 5.11
N ARG A 255 19.25 -3.33 6.16
CA ARG A 255 19.49 -4.08 7.42
C ARG A 255 18.20 -4.48 8.13
N MET A 256 17.11 -3.77 7.93
CA MET A 256 15.78 -4.13 8.44
C MET A 256 15.11 -5.26 7.64
N GLY A 257 15.71 -5.68 6.51
CA GLY A 257 15.20 -6.77 5.68
C GLY A 257 14.45 -6.33 4.43
N PHE A 258 14.58 -5.05 4.03
CA PHE A 258 14.11 -4.53 2.76
C PHE A 258 15.30 -4.40 1.78
N PRO A 259 15.59 -5.40 0.93
CA PRO A 259 16.78 -5.40 0.09
C PRO A 259 16.84 -4.19 -0.83
N LEU A 260 18.05 -3.73 -1.14
CA LEU A 260 18.28 -2.70 -2.13
C LEU A 260 17.73 -3.11 -3.50
N CYS A 261 17.05 -2.21 -4.20
CA CYS A 261 16.52 -2.44 -5.53
C CYS A 261 17.64 -2.59 -6.55
N GLN A 262 17.70 -3.74 -7.24
CA GLN A 262 18.69 -3.97 -8.31
C GLN A 262 18.51 -3.04 -9.51
N GLY A 263 17.29 -2.54 -9.72
CA GLY A 263 16.95 -1.54 -10.74
C GLY A 263 17.37 -0.11 -10.37
N GLY A 264 17.88 0.12 -9.16
CA GLY A 264 18.32 1.43 -8.67
C GLY A 264 17.18 2.42 -8.44
N VAL A 265 15.97 1.95 -8.16
CA VAL A 265 14.79 2.79 -7.89
C VAL A 265 14.77 3.16 -6.40
N MET A 266 15.72 4.00 -6.00
CA MET A 266 15.88 4.38 -4.59
C MET A 266 16.29 5.83 -4.46
N ALA A 267 15.82 6.48 -3.42
CA ALA A 267 16.09 7.90 -3.11
C ALA A 267 17.59 8.24 -2.99
N MET A 268 18.45 7.24 -2.75
CA MET A 268 19.91 7.41 -2.72
C MET A 268 20.54 7.64 -4.10
N HIS A 269 19.78 7.60 -5.19
CA HIS A 269 20.23 7.86 -6.55
C HIS A 269 19.64 9.18 -7.09
N GLU A 270 20.43 9.95 -7.83
CA GLU A 270 20.03 11.25 -8.38
C GLU A 270 18.78 11.22 -9.26
N ASP A 271 18.51 10.09 -9.93
CA ASP A 271 17.30 9.88 -10.73
C ASP A 271 16.02 9.88 -9.88
N TRP A 272 16.12 9.68 -8.56
CA TRP A 272 15.02 9.52 -7.62
C TRP A 272 15.08 10.47 -6.41
N CYS A 273 16.05 11.39 -6.40
CA CYS A 273 16.17 12.46 -5.41
C CYS A 273 16.31 13.80 -6.15
N MET A 274 15.22 14.51 -6.29
CA MET A 274 15.12 15.71 -7.12
C MET A 274 14.29 16.80 -6.48
N SER A 275 14.50 18.05 -6.87
CA SER A 275 13.56 19.13 -6.56
C SER A 275 12.21 18.92 -7.26
N LEU A 276 11.16 19.55 -6.74
CA LEU A 276 9.83 19.51 -7.36
C LEU A 276 9.88 19.96 -8.83
N GLU A 277 10.61 21.03 -9.12
CA GLU A 277 10.75 21.55 -10.49
C GLU A 277 11.43 20.55 -11.41
N ARG A 278 12.48 19.88 -10.91
CA ARG A 278 13.20 18.85 -11.67
C ARG A 278 12.33 17.61 -11.91
N TRP A 279 11.50 17.19 -10.94
CA TRP A 279 10.50 16.13 -11.12
C TRP A 279 9.52 16.47 -12.23
N ILE A 280 8.99 17.70 -12.25
CA ILE A 280 8.06 18.18 -13.29
C ILE A 280 8.75 18.20 -14.67
N THR A 281 9.96 18.73 -14.74
CA THR A 281 10.76 18.77 -15.99
C THR A 281 11.05 17.36 -16.50
N GLN A 282 11.39 16.44 -15.61
CA GLN A 282 11.65 15.05 -15.93
C GLN A 282 10.39 14.35 -16.49
N ALA A 283 9.21 14.59 -15.88
CA ALA A 283 7.95 14.06 -16.38
C ALA A 283 7.61 14.59 -17.79
N GLN A 284 7.84 15.87 -18.04
CA GLN A 284 7.70 16.46 -19.37
C GLN A 284 8.67 15.83 -20.39
N SER A 285 9.90 15.53 -19.98
CA SER A 285 10.89 14.87 -20.82
C SER A 285 10.44 13.46 -21.23
N TRP A 286 9.91 12.66 -20.30
CA TRP A 286 9.35 11.35 -20.61
C TRP A 286 8.22 11.41 -21.63
N LEU A 287 7.36 12.43 -21.50
CA LEU A 287 6.24 12.65 -22.42
C LEU A 287 6.72 13.04 -23.82
N LYS A 288 7.69 13.97 -23.90
CA LYS A 288 8.20 14.52 -25.18
C LYS A 288 9.02 13.53 -25.99
N SER A 289 9.76 12.64 -25.31
CA SER A 289 10.70 11.70 -25.93
C SER A 289 10.50 10.29 -25.39
N PRO A 290 9.33 9.67 -25.63
CA PRO A 290 9.03 8.35 -25.12
C PRO A 290 9.91 7.30 -25.81
N ASN A 291 10.64 6.55 -24.98
CA ASN A 291 11.41 5.35 -25.37
C ASN A 291 11.25 4.31 -24.26
N PRO A 292 11.62 3.04 -24.44
CA PRO A 292 11.38 1.99 -23.44
C PRO A 292 11.92 2.32 -22.05
N ARG A 293 13.09 2.96 -21.94
CA ARG A 293 13.67 3.37 -20.65
C ARG A 293 12.88 4.52 -20.01
N ALA A 294 12.44 5.50 -20.80
CA ALA A 294 11.61 6.60 -20.33
C ALA A 294 10.23 6.10 -19.86
N ILE A 295 9.62 5.19 -20.62
CA ILE A 295 8.35 4.55 -20.26
C ILE A 295 8.47 3.80 -18.93
N LEU A 296 9.51 2.98 -18.76
CA LEU A 296 9.74 2.23 -17.54
C LEU A 296 9.88 3.17 -16.32
N LYS A 297 10.72 4.22 -16.42
CA LYS A 297 10.87 5.22 -15.34
C LYS A 297 9.57 5.95 -15.05
N ALA A 298 8.83 6.35 -16.09
CA ALA A 298 7.54 7.02 -15.95
C ALA A 298 6.51 6.10 -15.29
N GLN A 299 6.41 4.83 -15.67
CA GLN A 299 5.49 3.87 -15.06
C GLN A 299 5.74 3.68 -13.56
N ILE A 300 7.01 3.68 -13.14
CA ILE A 300 7.39 3.59 -11.74
C ILE A 300 7.05 4.90 -11.01
N ALA A 301 7.44 6.04 -11.60
CA ALA A 301 7.22 7.36 -11.02
C ALA A 301 5.76 7.78 -10.95
N LEU A 302 4.89 7.27 -11.83
CA LEU A 302 3.44 7.54 -11.80
C LEU A 302 2.73 6.83 -10.65
N ASP A 303 3.31 5.76 -10.13
CA ASP A 303 2.84 5.09 -8.93
C ASP A 303 3.65 5.58 -7.72
N PHE A 304 3.33 6.77 -7.22
CA PHE A 304 3.94 7.28 -5.98
C PHE A 304 2.90 7.53 -4.89
N ARG A 305 3.35 7.49 -3.64
CA ARG A 305 2.55 7.76 -2.46
C ARG A 305 3.41 8.41 -1.37
N TRP A 306 2.83 9.40 -0.69
CA TRP A 306 3.45 10.05 0.45
C TRP A 306 3.68 9.06 1.61
N VAL A 307 4.89 9.11 2.21
CA VAL A 307 5.26 8.35 3.40
C VAL A 307 5.65 9.28 4.55
N ALA A 308 6.50 10.27 4.30
CA ALA A 308 7.03 11.18 5.32
C ALA A 308 7.29 12.58 4.75
N GLY A 309 7.45 13.57 5.63
CA GLY A 309 7.76 14.96 5.26
C GLY A 309 6.53 15.78 4.90
N ASP A 310 6.73 16.81 4.08
CA ASP A 310 5.70 17.78 3.72
C ASP A 310 4.69 17.22 2.69
N ARG A 311 3.45 17.07 3.11
CA ARG A 311 2.38 16.57 2.25
C ARG A 311 1.98 17.54 1.15
N LEU A 312 2.05 18.86 1.40
CA LEU A 312 1.71 19.89 0.40
C LEU A 312 2.66 19.83 -0.79
N LEU A 313 3.92 19.45 -0.56
CA LEU A 313 4.89 19.25 -1.63
C LEU A 313 4.49 18.09 -2.55
N VAL A 314 3.94 17.01 -1.98
CA VAL A 314 3.45 15.85 -2.74
C VAL A 314 2.16 16.20 -3.51
N GLU A 315 1.24 16.93 -2.90
CA GLU A 315 0.02 17.44 -3.58
C GLU A 315 0.39 18.34 -4.78
N SER A 316 1.47 19.13 -4.64
CA SER A 316 2.00 19.94 -5.74
C SER A 316 2.58 19.08 -6.87
N LEU A 317 3.25 17.99 -6.53
CA LEU A 317 3.74 17.00 -7.50
C LEU A 317 2.58 16.30 -8.23
N GLU A 318 1.55 15.85 -7.49
CA GLU A 318 0.35 15.25 -8.06
C GLU A 318 -0.35 16.20 -9.04
N LYS A 319 -0.52 17.45 -8.67
CA LYS A 319 -1.10 18.49 -9.52
C LYS A 319 -0.26 18.72 -10.79
N GLY A 320 1.06 18.78 -10.65
CA GLY A 320 1.99 18.93 -11.77
C GLY A 320 1.91 17.75 -12.74
N PHE A 321 1.97 16.52 -12.23
CA PHE A 321 1.85 15.31 -13.05
C PHE A 321 0.46 15.18 -13.69
N SER A 322 -0.62 15.48 -12.93
CA SER A 322 -1.96 15.52 -13.47
C SER A 322 -2.07 16.48 -14.65
N THR A 323 -1.48 17.66 -14.57
CA THR A 323 -1.48 18.66 -15.66
C THR A 323 -0.72 18.15 -16.90
N ILE A 324 0.42 17.46 -16.70
CA ILE A 324 1.24 16.93 -17.79
C ILE A 324 0.55 15.76 -18.52
N PHE A 325 -0.06 14.84 -17.77
CA PHE A 325 -0.63 13.62 -18.32
C PHE A 325 -2.14 13.69 -18.59
N ALA A 326 -2.82 14.81 -18.29
CA ALA A 326 -4.26 14.96 -18.52
C ALA A 326 -4.66 14.89 -20.00
N GLN A 327 -5.90 14.44 -20.23
CA GLN A 327 -6.44 14.25 -21.59
C GLN A 327 -6.66 15.55 -22.37
N ARG A 328 -6.94 16.65 -21.66
CA ARG A 328 -7.23 17.97 -22.28
C ARG A 328 -6.07 18.93 -22.02
N SER A 329 -5.23 19.12 -23.01
CA SER A 329 -4.34 20.28 -23.11
C SER A 329 -4.84 21.18 -24.21
N ALA A 330 -4.86 22.48 -23.97
CA ALA A 330 -5.09 23.49 -25.01
C ALA A 330 -3.92 23.54 -26.02
N ASP A 331 -2.76 23.01 -25.63
CA ASP A 331 -1.56 22.93 -26.45
C ASP A 331 -1.59 21.65 -27.30
N GLN A 332 -1.62 21.84 -28.64
CA GLN A 332 -1.60 20.76 -29.61
C GLN A 332 -0.31 19.92 -29.55
N LEU A 333 0.85 20.55 -29.27
CA LEU A 333 2.14 19.85 -29.14
C LEU A 333 2.15 18.92 -27.93
N GLN A 334 1.62 19.38 -26.80
CA GLN A 334 1.48 18.53 -25.62
C GLN A 334 0.50 17.38 -25.85
N SER A 335 -0.58 17.61 -26.57
CA SER A 335 -1.55 16.58 -26.94
C SER A 335 -0.91 15.50 -27.83
N ALA A 336 -0.09 15.89 -28.84
CA ALA A 336 0.63 14.95 -29.70
C ALA A 336 1.67 14.16 -28.93
N ALA A 337 2.46 14.80 -28.06
CA ALA A 337 3.45 14.15 -27.20
C ALA A 337 2.81 13.11 -26.28
N ARG A 338 1.66 13.45 -25.66
CA ARG A 338 0.88 12.52 -24.84
C ARG A 338 0.38 11.30 -25.63
N GLN A 339 -0.12 11.50 -26.83
CA GLN A 339 -0.53 10.38 -27.68
C GLN A 339 0.65 9.47 -28.03
N SER A 340 1.80 10.05 -28.37
CA SER A 340 3.03 9.28 -28.63
C SER A 340 3.46 8.49 -27.39
N PHE A 341 3.44 9.09 -26.20
CA PHE A 341 3.75 8.42 -24.94
C PHE A 341 2.81 7.24 -24.69
N LEU A 342 1.50 7.43 -24.81
CA LEU A 342 0.51 6.37 -24.60
C LEU A 342 0.66 5.24 -25.62
N ARG A 343 0.95 5.56 -26.89
CA ARG A 343 1.23 4.53 -27.94
C ARG A 343 2.47 3.71 -27.60
N THR A 344 3.55 4.34 -27.16
CA THR A 344 4.78 3.63 -26.77
C THR A 344 4.53 2.76 -25.54
N MET A 345 3.80 3.27 -24.54
CA MET A 345 3.41 2.51 -23.34
C MET A 345 2.54 1.30 -23.70
N LEU A 346 1.60 1.46 -24.62
CA LEU A 346 0.76 0.37 -25.12
C LEU A 346 1.58 -0.67 -25.88
N SER A 347 2.50 -0.24 -26.76
CA SER A 347 3.39 -1.15 -27.50
C SER A 347 4.20 -2.01 -26.55
N ASP A 348 4.85 -1.41 -25.53
CA ASP A 348 5.59 -2.13 -24.49
C ASP A 348 4.72 -3.15 -23.75
N LEU A 349 3.49 -2.77 -23.38
CA LEU A 349 2.53 -3.67 -22.75
C LEU A 349 2.13 -4.84 -23.66
N LEU A 350 1.90 -4.58 -24.95
CA LEU A 350 1.48 -5.59 -25.91
C LEU A 350 2.62 -6.52 -26.37
N GLU A 351 3.86 -6.08 -26.29
CA GLU A 351 5.05 -6.93 -26.54
C GLU A 351 5.22 -7.98 -25.44
N ARG A 352 4.92 -7.64 -24.18
CA ARG A 352 4.93 -8.58 -23.06
C ARG A 352 3.75 -9.55 -23.16
N GLY A 353 4.00 -10.76 -23.64
CA GLY A 353 2.98 -11.79 -23.86
C GLY A 353 2.43 -12.42 -22.58
N VAL A 354 1.17 -12.83 -22.63
CA VAL A 354 0.59 -13.73 -21.65
C VAL A 354 1.13 -15.14 -21.91
N GLN A 355 1.70 -15.80 -20.91
CA GLN A 355 2.17 -17.17 -21.06
C GLN A 355 0.97 -18.13 -21.11
N ALA A 356 0.74 -18.75 -22.27
CA ALA A 356 -0.32 -19.72 -22.46
C ALA A 356 -0.24 -20.89 -21.46
N VAL A 357 -1.39 -21.33 -21.01
CA VAL A 357 -1.51 -22.52 -20.14
C VAL A 357 -1.68 -23.76 -21.02
N PRO A 358 -0.79 -24.75 -20.94
CA PRO A 358 -0.91 -25.98 -21.72
C PRO A 358 -2.24 -26.70 -21.42
N ALA A 359 -2.79 -27.37 -22.41
CA ALA A 359 -3.97 -28.22 -22.24
C ALA A 359 -3.70 -29.38 -21.25
N GLU A 360 -4.74 -29.95 -20.63
CA GLU A 360 -4.57 -31.02 -19.65
C GLU A 360 -3.83 -32.25 -20.22
N TRP A 361 -4.11 -32.59 -21.47
CA TRP A 361 -3.40 -33.71 -22.13
C TRP A 361 -1.90 -33.43 -22.31
N GLN A 362 -1.51 -32.16 -22.60
CA GLN A 362 -0.09 -31.75 -22.68
C GLN A 362 0.58 -31.83 -21.31
N LEU A 363 -0.09 -31.37 -20.25
CA LEU A 363 0.42 -31.47 -18.89
C LEU A 363 0.56 -32.93 -18.43
N SER A 364 -0.38 -33.80 -18.83
CA SER A 364 -0.28 -35.25 -18.57
C SER A 364 0.91 -35.87 -19.29
N LEU A 365 1.13 -35.47 -20.56
CA LEU A 365 2.28 -35.90 -21.35
C LEU A 365 3.60 -35.40 -20.71
N TYR A 366 3.67 -34.13 -20.30
CA TYR A 366 4.84 -33.56 -19.63
C TYR A 366 5.16 -34.24 -18.30
N ARG A 367 4.11 -34.68 -17.55
CA ARG A 367 4.28 -35.46 -16.31
C ARG A 367 4.87 -36.85 -16.62
N MET A 368 4.47 -37.48 -17.71
CA MET A 368 4.92 -38.81 -18.12
C MET A 368 6.37 -38.77 -18.64
N ILE A 369 6.74 -37.77 -19.44
CA ILE A 369 8.07 -37.63 -20.02
C ILE A 369 9.10 -37.30 -18.92
N GLY A 370 8.74 -36.45 -17.96
CA GLY A 370 9.65 -36.01 -16.89
C GLY A 370 10.86 -35.19 -17.41
N GLY A 371 11.76 -34.84 -16.50
CA GLY A 371 13.03 -34.19 -16.82
C GLY A 371 13.04 -32.66 -16.71
N ALA A 372 14.23 -32.04 -16.80
CA ALA A 372 14.43 -30.61 -16.58
C ALA A 372 13.71 -29.73 -17.64
N ARG A 373 13.67 -30.15 -18.91
CA ARG A 373 12.99 -29.41 -19.98
C ARG A 373 11.48 -29.33 -19.77
N THR A 374 10.82 -30.40 -19.32
CA THR A 374 9.39 -30.41 -19.04
C THR A 374 9.05 -29.58 -17.80
N LYS A 375 9.92 -29.56 -16.78
CA LYS A 375 9.77 -28.66 -15.62
C LYS A 375 9.78 -27.22 -16.05
N HIS A 376 10.67 -26.82 -16.94
CA HIS A 376 10.76 -25.45 -17.43
C HIS A 376 9.51 -25.03 -18.24
N LEU A 377 8.98 -25.91 -19.09
CA LEU A 377 7.77 -25.69 -19.87
C LEU A 377 6.50 -25.51 -19.00
N CYS A 378 6.53 -26.02 -17.78
CA CYS A 378 5.41 -25.95 -16.84
C CYS A 378 5.58 -24.85 -15.77
N GLN A 379 6.71 -24.14 -15.74
CA GLN A 379 6.89 -22.97 -14.88
C GLN A 379 6.25 -21.74 -15.46
N ARG A 380 5.61 -20.92 -14.62
CA ARG A 380 5.01 -19.64 -15.00
C ARG A 380 5.41 -18.57 -14.01
N ASP A 381 5.94 -17.46 -14.52
CA ASP A 381 6.15 -16.25 -13.73
C ASP A 381 4.81 -15.50 -13.61
N ILE A 382 4.19 -15.64 -12.44
CA ILE A 382 2.89 -15.03 -12.14
C ILE A 382 2.98 -13.54 -11.77
N LYS A 383 4.18 -13.01 -11.53
CA LYS A 383 4.41 -11.58 -11.41
C LYS A 383 4.48 -10.94 -12.80
N LEU A 384 5.45 -11.36 -13.62
CA LEU A 384 5.73 -10.72 -14.90
C LEU A 384 4.61 -10.93 -15.93
N HIS A 385 4.08 -12.16 -16.03
CA HIS A 385 3.06 -12.55 -17.01
C HIS A 385 1.63 -12.63 -16.41
N GLY A 386 1.46 -12.14 -15.19
CA GLY A 386 0.19 -12.12 -14.48
C GLY A 386 -0.10 -10.75 -13.87
N THR A 387 0.27 -10.55 -12.60
CA THR A 387 -0.09 -9.33 -11.86
C THR A 387 0.45 -8.05 -12.51
N ALA A 388 1.68 -8.05 -13.06
CA ALA A 388 2.24 -6.87 -13.71
C ALA A 388 1.48 -6.46 -14.97
N LEU A 389 0.98 -7.43 -15.76
CA LEU A 389 0.17 -7.12 -16.94
C LEU A 389 -1.16 -6.45 -16.56
N ILE A 390 -1.81 -6.90 -15.47
CA ILE A 390 -3.03 -6.25 -14.97
C ILE A 390 -2.71 -4.83 -14.51
N VAL A 391 -1.67 -4.65 -13.69
CA VAL A 391 -1.24 -3.34 -13.17
C VAL A 391 -1.00 -2.36 -14.30
N ASP A 392 -0.22 -2.75 -15.31
CA ASP A 392 0.19 -1.88 -16.40
C ASP A 392 -0.97 -1.54 -17.35
N ALA A 393 -1.83 -2.53 -17.65
CA ALA A 393 -3.03 -2.32 -18.45
C ALA A 393 -4.03 -1.37 -17.77
N VAL A 394 -4.25 -1.57 -16.48
CA VAL A 394 -5.15 -0.73 -15.66
C VAL A 394 -4.58 0.67 -15.52
N ARG A 395 -3.26 0.83 -15.27
CA ARG A 395 -2.58 2.14 -15.26
C ARG A 395 -2.74 2.86 -16.59
N PHE A 396 -2.51 2.16 -17.71
CA PHE A 396 -2.70 2.71 -19.05
C PHE A 396 -4.13 3.21 -19.26
N LEU A 397 -5.15 2.41 -18.94
CA LEU A 397 -6.56 2.80 -19.08
C LEU A 397 -6.89 4.04 -18.24
N VAL A 398 -6.49 4.09 -16.98
CA VAL A 398 -6.73 5.26 -16.12
C VAL A 398 -6.03 6.50 -16.70
N LEU A 399 -4.74 6.40 -17.05
CA LEU A 399 -4.01 7.51 -17.65
C LEU A 399 -4.64 7.99 -18.96
N SER A 400 -5.15 7.07 -19.80
CA SER A 400 -5.80 7.44 -21.08
C SER A 400 -7.05 8.31 -20.87
N LYS A 401 -7.69 8.23 -19.71
CA LYS A 401 -8.94 8.92 -19.35
C LYS A 401 -8.78 9.99 -18.27
N LEU A 402 -7.57 10.20 -17.77
CA LEU A 402 -7.30 11.14 -16.67
C LEU A 402 -7.64 12.58 -17.08
N SER A 403 -8.41 13.26 -16.25
CA SER A 403 -8.75 14.69 -16.43
C SER A 403 -7.79 15.58 -15.66
N SER A 404 -7.59 16.81 -16.13
CA SER A 404 -6.75 17.80 -15.43
C SER A 404 -7.27 18.06 -14.02
N GLY A 405 -6.36 18.12 -13.05
CA GLY A 405 -6.69 18.36 -11.64
C GLY A 405 -7.10 17.11 -10.85
N GLN A 406 -7.23 15.96 -11.51
CA GLN A 406 -7.47 14.67 -10.85
C GLN A 406 -6.20 13.84 -10.87
N TRP A 407 -5.92 13.16 -9.76
CA TRP A 407 -4.88 12.14 -9.71
C TRP A 407 -5.50 10.73 -9.70
N MET A 408 -4.76 9.76 -10.19
CA MET A 408 -5.24 8.39 -10.28
C MET A 408 -5.31 7.72 -8.88
N PRO A 409 -6.23 6.80 -8.64
CA PRO A 409 -6.23 5.99 -7.43
C PRO A 409 -4.91 5.23 -7.28
N HIS A 410 -4.46 5.01 -6.03
CA HIS A 410 -3.14 4.39 -5.82
C HIS A 410 -3.14 2.89 -6.16
N GLY A 411 -4.06 2.11 -5.60
CA GLY A 411 -4.09 0.64 -5.76
C GLY A 411 -4.71 0.16 -7.07
N THR A 412 -4.31 -1.03 -7.52
CA THR A 412 -4.82 -1.65 -8.75
C THR A 412 -6.32 -1.97 -8.65
N VAL A 413 -6.76 -2.46 -7.50
CA VAL A 413 -8.19 -2.74 -7.25
C VAL A 413 -9.01 -1.46 -7.27
N GLU A 414 -8.54 -0.41 -6.60
CA GLU A 414 -9.17 0.91 -6.58
C GLU A 414 -9.25 1.52 -8.00
N ARG A 415 -8.24 1.29 -8.84
CA ARG A 415 -8.24 1.70 -10.25
C ARG A 415 -9.26 0.92 -11.07
N LEU A 416 -9.38 -0.40 -10.90
CA LEU A 416 -10.40 -1.22 -11.56
C LEU A 416 -11.81 -0.75 -11.17
N GLN A 417 -12.06 -0.48 -9.90
CA GLN A 417 -13.32 0.08 -9.41
C GLN A 417 -13.58 1.50 -9.94
N TRP A 418 -12.52 2.29 -10.12
CA TRP A 418 -12.63 3.61 -10.73
C TRP A 418 -13.03 3.49 -12.21
N LEU A 419 -12.42 2.58 -12.98
CA LEU A 419 -12.76 2.30 -14.38
C LEU A 419 -14.21 1.83 -14.52
N GLU A 420 -14.70 0.97 -13.62
CA GLU A 420 -16.10 0.53 -13.57
C GLU A 420 -17.04 1.71 -13.31
N ARG A 421 -16.81 2.47 -12.25
CA ARG A 421 -17.65 3.63 -11.88
C ARG A 421 -17.72 4.72 -12.96
N ASN A 422 -16.68 4.86 -13.76
CA ASN A 422 -16.63 5.80 -14.88
C ASN A 422 -17.08 5.19 -16.21
N HIS A 423 -17.70 3.99 -16.20
CA HIS A 423 -18.23 3.29 -17.37
C HIS A 423 -17.18 3.01 -18.48
N ILE A 424 -15.89 2.93 -18.11
CA ILE A 424 -14.80 2.60 -19.02
C ILE A 424 -14.66 1.07 -19.15
N MET A 425 -15.02 0.35 -18.10
CA MET A 425 -14.97 -1.10 -17.99
C MET A 425 -16.33 -1.62 -17.48
N SER A 426 -16.76 -2.79 -17.94
CA SER A 426 -17.95 -3.43 -17.40
C SER A 426 -17.72 -3.98 -15.99
N LYS A 427 -18.78 -4.13 -15.22
CA LYS A 427 -18.69 -4.71 -13.87
C LYS A 427 -18.12 -6.14 -13.89
N ASP A 428 -18.54 -6.96 -14.85
CA ASP A 428 -18.09 -8.35 -14.97
C ASP A 428 -16.59 -8.42 -15.30
N GLU A 429 -16.11 -7.57 -16.22
CA GLU A 429 -14.70 -7.49 -16.58
C GLU A 429 -13.84 -7.00 -15.39
N ALA A 430 -14.28 -5.94 -14.69
CA ALA A 430 -13.59 -5.44 -13.51
C ALA A 430 -13.53 -6.50 -12.39
N SER A 431 -14.64 -7.18 -12.12
CA SER A 431 -14.71 -8.24 -11.11
C SER A 431 -13.80 -9.43 -11.44
N ALA A 432 -13.78 -9.88 -12.70
CA ALA A 432 -12.91 -10.97 -13.14
C ALA A 432 -11.41 -10.61 -13.02
N LEU A 433 -11.03 -9.36 -13.31
CA LEU A 433 -9.66 -8.89 -13.17
C LEU A 433 -9.25 -8.71 -11.70
N ILE A 434 -10.16 -8.26 -10.83
CA ILE A 434 -9.93 -8.18 -9.38
C ILE A 434 -9.69 -9.58 -8.83
N GLU A 435 -10.56 -10.54 -9.15
CA GLU A 435 -10.40 -11.94 -8.72
C GLU A 435 -9.07 -12.53 -9.20
N ALA A 436 -8.72 -12.32 -10.46
CA ALA A 436 -7.44 -12.77 -11.01
C ALA A 436 -6.24 -12.14 -10.29
N PHE A 437 -6.28 -10.83 -10.02
CA PHE A 437 -5.23 -10.11 -9.33
C PHE A 437 -5.05 -10.59 -7.89
N GLU A 438 -6.13 -10.76 -7.15
CA GLU A 438 -6.14 -11.29 -5.77
C GLU A 438 -5.59 -12.71 -5.70
N ALA A 439 -6.05 -13.60 -6.58
CA ALA A 439 -5.61 -14.98 -6.60
C ALA A 439 -4.13 -15.12 -6.97
N LEU A 440 -3.66 -14.39 -7.97
CA LEU A 440 -2.24 -14.39 -8.36
C LEU A 440 -1.35 -13.80 -7.27
N THR A 441 -1.80 -12.76 -6.59
CA THR A 441 -1.09 -12.16 -5.45
C THR A 441 -1.06 -13.13 -4.26
N HIS A 442 -2.15 -13.85 -4.01
CA HIS A 442 -2.21 -14.88 -2.98
C HIS A 442 -1.20 -16.02 -3.23
N TRP A 443 -1.13 -16.52 -4.46
CA TRP A 443 -0.16 -17.58 -4.81
C TRP A 443 1.29 -17.11 -4.72
N ARG A 444 1.57 -15.84 -5.05
CA ARG A 444 2.89 -15.25 -4.82
C ARG A 444 3.24 -15.24 -3.33
N LEU A 445 2.31 -14.78 -2.51
CA LEU A 445 2.48 -14.74 -1.05
C LEU A 445 2.73 -16.13 -0.47
N GLU A 446 1.93 -17.14 -0.84
CA GLU A 446 2.12 -18.53 -0.41
C GLU A 446 3.54 -19.06 -0.74
N LYS A 447 4.03 -18.79 -1.95
CA LYS A 447 5.37 -19.18 -2.35
C LYS A 447 6.45 -18.51 -1.53
N GLN A 448 6.33 -17.23 -1.30
CA GLN A 448 7.28 -16.47 -0.48
C GLN A 448 7.28 -16.95 0.98
N MET A 449 6.12 -17.23 1.54
CA MET A 449 5.99 -17.82 2.89
C MET A 449 6.67 -19.18 3.00
N ALA A 450 6.47 -20.04 2.01
CA ALA A 450 7.12 -21.36 1.97
C ALA A 450 8.65 -21.26 1.87
N MET A 451 9.17 -20.28 1.12
CA MET A 451 10.62 -20.02 1.04
C MET A 451 11.19 -19.52 2.36
N LEU A 452 10.50 -18.58 3.02
CA LEU A 452 10.94 -18.04 4.32
C LEU A 452 10.94 -19.12 5.41
N ALA A 453 9.96 -20.03 5.41
CA ALA A 453 9.92 -21.15 6.34
C ALA A 453 11.14 -22.07 6.16
N LYS A 454 11.49 -22.43 4.93
CA LYS A 454 12.68 -23.27 4.64
C LYS A 454 13.99 -22.61 5.10
N ARG A 455 14.16 -21.30 4.86
CA ARG A 455 15.36 -20.57 5.34
C ARG A 455 15.49 -20.59 6.86
N SER A 456 14.39 -20.50 7.59
CA SER A 456 14.39 -20.55 9.05
C SER A 456 14.83 -21.94 9.55
N ASP A 457 14.39 -23.01 8.88
CA ASP A 457 14.75 -24.38 9.23
C ASP A 457 16.22 -24.69 8.90
N GLU A 458 16.73 -24.18 7.76
CA GLU A 458 18.14 -24.34 7.37
C GLU A 458 19.10 -23.61 8.31
N HIS A 459 18.76 -22.44 8.83
CA HIS A 459 19.56 -21.74 9.83
C HIS A 459 19.58 -22.45 11.20
N MET A 460 18.53 -23.20 11.54
CA MET A 460 18.53 -24.03 12.77
C MET A 460 19.31 -25.33 12.60
N CYS A 461 19.48 -25.83 11.38
CA CYS A 461 20.20 -27.09 11.08
C CYS A 461 21.67 -26.87 10.64
N ALA A 462 22.16 -25.61 10.53
CA ALA A 462 23.50 -25.29 9.99
C ALA A 462 24.68 -25.57 10.94
N SER A 463 24.67 -26.72 11.63
CA SER A 463 25.87 -27.31 12.27
C SER A 463 26.38 -28.55 11.54
N GLY A 464 26.12 -28.74 10.27
CA GLY A 464 26.63 -29.90 9.54
C GLY A 464 26.37 -29.84 8.04
N ASN A 465 27.46 -29.74 7.30
CA ASN A 465 27.62 -30.10 5.89
C ASN A 465 26.73 -29.35 4.84
N ARG A 466 27.34 -28.41 4.13
CA ARG A 466 26.83 -27.85 2.89
C ARG A 466 26.81 -28.93 1.79
N GLY A 467 25.66 -29.53 1.61
CA GLY A 467 25.38 -30.47 0.53
C GLY A 467 24.38 -29.89 -0.44
N SER A 468 24.84 -29.79 -1.71
CA SER A 468 24.09 -29.56 -2.96
C SER A 468 23.32 -28.21 -3.14
N ASP A 469 23.79 -27.43 -4.10
CA ASP A 469 23.12 -26.34 -4.80
C ASP A 469 21.77 -26.79 -5.39
N GLN A 470 20.74 -26.91 -4.58
CA GLN A 470 19.38 -26.92 -5.09
C GLN A 470 19.00 -25.46 -5.36
N GLU A 471 18.99 -25.07 -6.63
CA GLU A 471 18.42 -23.79 -7.09
C GLU A 471 17.08 -23.58 -6.39
N MET A 472 17.02 -22.59 -5.50
CA MET A 472 15.76 -22.23 -4.85
C MET A 472 14.77 -21.73 -5.92
N PRO A 473 13.53 -22.23 -5.94
CA PRO A 473 12.55 -21.79 -6.92
C PRO A 473 12.33 -20.29 -6.77
N ALA A 474 12.39 -19.57 -7.89
CA ALA A 474 12.19 -18.12 -7.90
C ALA A 474 10.83 -17.75 -7.25
N PRO A 475 10.77 -16.70 -6.42
CA PRO A 475 9.62 -16.38 -5.55
C PRO A 475 8.31 -16.10 -6.29
N ASN A 476 8.39 -15.83 -7.58
CA ASN A 476 7.24 -15.49 -8.43
C ASN A 476 6.83 -16.62 -9.39
N HIS A 477 7.48 -17.80 -9.33
CA HIS A 477 7.19 -18.89 -10.25
C HIS A 477 6.28 -19.94 -9.62
N ILE A 478 5.28 -20.38 -10.39
CA ILE A 478 4.47 -21.55 -10.07
C ILE A 478 4.76 -22.69 -11.06
N ASN A 479 4.68 -23.92 -10.57
CA ASN A 479 4.76 -25.11 -11.41
C ASN A 479 3.35 -25.65 -11.64
N LEU A 480 2.87 -25.58 -12.88
CA LEU A 480 1.52 -26.05 -13.25
C LEU A 480 1.28 -27.52 -12.96
N LEU A 481 2.34 -28.35 -12.96
CA LEU A 481 2.23 -29.77 -12.60
C LEU A 481 1.97 -30.00 -11.11
N ALA A 482 2.35 -29.06 -10.25
CA ALA A 482 2.12 -29.13 -8.81
C ALA A 482 0.72 -28.65 -8.40
N LEU A 483 -0.01 -27.99 -9.28
CA LEU A 483 -1.37 -27.52 -9.04
C LEU A 483 -2.37 -28.67 -9.15
N HIS A 484 -3.44 -28.65 -8.35
CA HIS A 484 -4.60 -29.51 -8.54
C HIS A 484 -5.42 -29.07 -9.78
N SER A 485 -6.25 -29.96 -10.32
CA SER A 485 -7.05 -29.70 -11.52
C SER A 485 -7.89 -28.42 -11.40
N ASN A 486 -8.58 -28.22 -10.28
CA ASN A 486 -9.37 -27.01 -10.03
C ASN A 486 -8.52 -25.74 -10.02
N GLN A 487 -7.35 -25.77 -9.38
CA GLN A 487 -6.43 -24.63 -9.39
C GLN A 487 -5.94 -24.30 -10.80
N ARG A 488 -5.64 -25.32 -11.62
CA ARG A 488 -5.29 -25.11 -13.03
C ARG A 488 -6.43 -24.52 -13.85
N SER A 489 -7.67 -24.94 -13.59
CA SER A 489 -8.85 -24.36 -14.26
C SER A 489 -9.03 -22.90 -13.91
N HIS A 490 -8.93 -22.52 -12.63
CA HIS A 490 -8.95 -21.10 -12.21
C HIS A 490 -7.80 -20.31 -12.83
N PHE A 491 -6.57 -20.87 -12.80
CA PHE A 491 -5.43 -20.19 -13.43
C PHE A 491 -5.64 -19.94 -14.92
N ARG A 492 -6.25 -20.88 -15.67
CA ARG A 492 -6.61 -20.65 -17.08
C ARG A 492 -7.62 -19.53 -17.22
N ALA A 493 -8.64 -19.48 -16.38
CA ALA A 493 -9.63 -18.40 -16.39
C ALA A 493 -8.97 -17.03 -16.16
N TYR A 494 -8.06 -16.92 -15.18
CA TYR A 494 -7.33 -15.68 -14.91
C TYR A 494 -6.44 -15.26 -16.09
N VAL A 495 -5.69 -16.19 -16.66
CA VAL A 495 -4.87 -15.94 -17.87
C VAL A 495 -5.74 -15.52 -19.04
N GLN A 496 -6.94 -16.09 -19.19
CA GLN A 496 -7.90 -15.71 -20.24
C GLN A 496 -8.45 -14.31 -20.03
N SER A 497 -8.82 -13.91 -18.80
CA SER A 497 -9.25 -12.54 -18.50
C SER A 497 -8.17 -11.51 -18.82
N ILE A 498 -6.90 -11.79 -18.49
CA ILE A 498 -5.76 -10.93 -18.85
C ILE A 498 -5.57 -10.85 -20.38
N ALA A 499 -5.71 -11.97 -21.08
CA ALA A 499 -5.61 -12.01 -22.53
C ALA A 499 -6.74 -11.21 -23.20
N GLN A 500 -7.97 -11.30 -22.69
CA GLN A 500 -9.12 -10.52 -23.17
C GLN A 500 -8.91 -9.02 -22.96
N LEU A 501 -8.44 -8.60 -21.78
CA LEU A 501 -8.10 -7.21 -21.51
C LEU A 501 -7.03 -6.69 -22.53
N ARG A 502 -5.98 -7.46 -22.78
CA ARG A 502 -4.94 -7.08 -23.77
C ARG A 502 -5.50 -6.98 -25.19
N GLU A 503 -6.33 -7.90 -25.61
CA GLU A 503 -6.94 -7.86 -26.96
C GLU A 503 -7.88 -6.67 -27.09
N ARG A 504 -8.65 -6.34 -26.05
CA ARG A 504 -9.44 -5.12 -26.02
C ARG A 504 -8.57 -3.87 -26.17
N LEU A 505 -7.48 -3.76 -25.40
CA LEU A 505 -6.57 -2.62 -25.53
C LEU A 505 -5.98 -2.50 -26.94
N ARG A 506 -5.67 -3.63 -27.58
CA ARG A 506 -5.20 -3.67 -28.96
C ARG A 506 -6.25 -3.15 -29.93
N MET A 507 -7.52 -3.58 -29.79
CA MET A 507 -8.61 -3.10 -30.65
C MET A 507 -8.93 -1.62 -30.40
N ASP A 508 -8.98 -1.18 -29.15
CA ASP A 508 -9.43 0.17 -28.80
C ASP A 508 -8.37 1.27 -29.07
N PHE A 509 -7.07 0.93 -29.05
CA PHE A 509 -5.98 1.92 -29.03
C PHE A 509 -4.84 1.69 -30.00
N ALA A 510 -4.71 0.51 -30.64
CA ALA A 510 -3.61 0.21 -31.57
C ALA A 510 -3.97 0.46 -33.05
N ALA A 511 -5.17 0.97 -33.33
CA ALA A 511 -5.64 1.34 -34.67
C ALA A 511 -5.08 2.71 -35.12
#